data_8ee6c2e92f330b757b55fae38e7dff63
#
_entry.id   8ee6c2e92f330b757b55fae38e7dff63
#
_cell.length_a   1.000
_cell.length_b   1.000
_cell.length_c   1.000
_cell.angle_alpha   90.00
_cell.angle_beta   90.00
_cell.angle_gamma   90.00
#
_symmetry.space_group_name_H-M   'P 1'
#
loop_
_entity.id
_entity.type
_entity.pdbx_description
1 polymer ?
#
loop_
_entity_poly.entity_id
_entity_poly.type
_entity_poly.pdbx_seq_one_letter_code
_entity_poly.pdbx_strand_id
1 'polypeptide(L)'
;MAIKKYKADADNTIVNAYQPNLRTRGTGSNAGEADVLETFSIYGRVTTSSQELSRILIKFPASSISTDRTNGNIPASGNVSFYLKMYNAEHSKTVPRDYTLTVLAIS
;
A
#
# COMPACT_ATOMS: atom_id res chain seq x y z
N MET A 1 -27.13 -3.89 -11.35
CA MET A 1 -25.67 -3.93 -11.08
C MET A 1 -25.46 -4.24 -9.62
N ALA A 2 -24.65 -5.24 -9.31
CA ALA A 2 -24.33 -5.62 -7.94
C ALA A 2 -22.91 -5.18 -7.58
N ILE A 3 -22.71 -4.78 -6.34
CA ILE A 3 -21.41 -4.41 -5.80
C ILE A 3 -21.07 -5.37 -4.67
N LYS A 4 -19.92 -6.02 -4.77
CA LYS A 4 -19.35 -6.84 -3.72
C LYS A 4 -18.13 -6.13 -3.13
N LYS A 5 -17.99 -6.12 -1.82
CA LYS A 5 -16.89 -5.48 -1.11
C LYS A 5 -16.05 -6.51 -0.39
N TYR A 6 -14.74 -6.34 -0.48
CA TYR A 6 -13.77 -7.14 0.25
C TYR A 6 -12.88 -6.20 1.05
N LYS A 7 -12.56 -6.59 2.27
CA LYS A 7 -11.59 -5.86 3.09
C LYS A 7 -10.22 -6.50 2.93
N ALA A 8 -9.18 -5.69 2.96
CA ALA A 8 -7.82 -6.19 3.06
C ALA A 8 -7.67 -7.01 4.34
N ASP A 9 -6.97 -8.12 4.26
CA ASP A 9 -6.72 -9.01 5.41
C ASP A 9 -5.29 -8.91 5.93
N ALA A 10 -4.41 -8.23 5.22
CA ALA A 10 -3.06 -7.91 5.66
C ALA A 10 -2.55 -6.68 4.92
N ASP A 11 -1.71 -5.92 5.58
CA ASP A 11 -1.02 -4.78 4.99
C ASP A 11 0.32 -4.54 5.66
N ASN A 12 1.19 -3.83 4.98
CA ASN A 12 2.46 -3.39 5.53
C ASN A 12 3.01 -2.23 4.72
N THR A 13 3.71 -1.34 5.39
CA THR A 13 4.52 -0.30 4.74
C THR A 13 5.97 -0.74 4.77
N ILE A 14 6.58 -0.88 3.60
CA ILE A 14 8.01 -1.18 3.48
C ILE A 14 8.78 0.09 3.13
N VAL A 15 9.95 0.25 3.72
CA VAL A 15 10.78 1.43 3.57
C VAL A 15 12.23 1.04 3.29
N ASN A 16 12.96 1.94 2.66
CA ASN A 16 14.39 1.80 2.43
C ASN A 16 15.18 2.76 3.32
N ALA A 17 14.71 2.98 4.54
CA ALA A 17 15.29 3.92 5.49
C ALA A 17 16.76 3.62 5.81
N TYR A 18 17.49 4.69 6.18
CA TYR A 18 18.85 4.59 6.65
C TYR A 18 18.93 4.40 8.16
N GLN A 19 20.01 3.80 8.63
CA GLN A 19 20.38 3.82 10.04
C GLN A 19 20.76 5.26 10.47
N PRO A 20 20.89 5.53 11.79
CA PRO A 20 21.24 6.87 12.28
C PRO A 20 22.54 7.46 11.71
N ASN A 21 23.45 6.61 11.20
CA ASN A 21 24.67 7.07 10.54
C ASN A 21 24.43 7.70 9.14
N LEU A 22 23.20 7.60 8.62
CA LEU A 22 22.76 8.10 7.31
C LEU A 22 23.54 7.56 6.11
N ARG A 23 24.22 6.43 6.26
CA ARG A 23 25.03 5.79 5.21
C ARG A 23 24.63 4.34 4.94
N THR A 24 24.21 3.64 5.98
CA THR A 24 23.85 2.22 5.92
C THR A 24 22.34 2.07 5.90
N ARG A 25 21.82 1.23 4.99
CA ARG A 25 20.39 0.93 4.97
C ARG A 25 20.00 0.10 6.20
N GLY A 26 18.88 0.48 6.80
CA GLY A 26 18.28 -0.29 7.89
C GLY A 26 17.56 -1.52 7.35
N THR A 27 17.56 -2.59 8.13
CA THR A 27 16.88 -3.86 7.79
C THR A 27 15.93 -4.35 8.89
N GLY A 28 15.87 -3.62 10.01
CA GLY A 28 15.11 -4.03 11.19
C GLY A 28 13.73 -3.38 11.34
N SER A 29 13.29 -2.58 10.36
CA SER A 29 12.01 -1.90 10.44
C SER A 29 10.85 -2.83 10.06
N ASN A 30 9.79 -2.81 10.86
CA ASN A 30 8.57 -3.53 10.58
C ASN A 30 7.36 -2.65 10.94
N ALA A 31 6.47 -2.41 10.00
CA ALA A 31 5.27 -1.60 10.18
C ALA A 31 3.98 -2.42 10.00
N GLY A 32 4.07 -3.76 10.10
CA GLY A 32 2.92 -4.65 9.88
C GLY A 32 1.79 -4.50 10.88
N GLU A 33 2.04 -3.90 12.05
CA GLU A 33 1.02 -3.62 13.08
C GLU A 33 0.65 -2.14 13.18
N ALA A 34 1.10 -1.32 12.22
CA ALA A 34 0.75 0.10 12.22
C ALA A 34 -0.72 0.30 11.83
N ASP A 35 -1.38 1.22 12.52
CA ASP A 35 -2.80 1.55 12.28
C ASP A 35 -3.03 2.27 10.95
N VAL A 36 -2.00 2.89 10.39
CA VAL A 36 -2.07 3.63 9.14
C VAL A 36 -0.94 3.25 8.23
N LEU A 37 -1.21 3.31 6.93
CA LEU A 37 -0.21 3.11 5.89
C LEU A 37 0.35 4.46 5.47
N GLU A 38 1.67 4.57 5.37
CA GLU A 38 2.33 5.83 5.04
C GLU A 38 3.01 5.75 3.68
N THR A 39 2.76 6.75 2.84
CA THR A 39 3.55 6.98 1.63
C THR A 39 4.39 8.22 1.81
N PHE A 40 5.68 8.10 1.57
CA PHE A 40 6.58 9.25 1.63
C PHE A 40 7.75 9.11 0.67
N SER A 41 8.32 10.27 0.34
CA SER A 41 9.58 10.38 -0.39
C SER A 41 10.35 11.53 0.26
N ILE A 42 11.46 11.22 0.89
CA ILE A 42 12.29 12.23 1.59
C ILE A 42 13.75 12.06 1.21
N TYR A 43 14.48 13.18 1.20
CA TYR A 43 15.92 13.17 1.02
C TYR A 43 16.62 13.19 2.37
N GLY A 44 17.60 12.31 2.53
CA GLY A 44 18.52 12.38 3.65
C GLY A 44 19.42 13.63 3.55
N ARG A 45 19.91 14.10 4.69
CA ARG A 45 20.69 15.34 4.75
C ARG A 45 22.15 15.18 4.34
N VAL A 46 22.63 13.95 4.16
CA VAL A 46 24.06 13.69 3.95
C VAL A 46 24.45 13.80 2.49
N THR A 47 23.61 13.31 1.58
CA THR A 47 23.86 13.39 0.14
C THR A 47 22.53 13.58 -0.62
N THR A 48 22.62 14.12 -1.83
CA THR A 48 21.45 14.28 -2.70
C THR A 48 20.91 12.94 -3.21
N SER A 49 21.65 11.85 -3.04
CA SER A 49 21.23 10.50 -3.45
C SER A 49 20.64 9.68 -2.32
N SER A 50 20.59 10.21 -1.09
CA SER A 50 20.05 9.52 0.08
C SER A 50 18.53 9.65 0.16
N GLN A 51 17.84 9.25 -0.88
CA GLN A 51 16.39 9.28 -0.91
C GLN A 51 15.79 8.10 -0.13
N GLU A 52 14.88 8.40 0.77
CA GLU A 52 14.07 7.40 1.47
C GLU A 52 12.67 7.36 0.89
N LEU A 53 12.22 6.16 0.56
CA LEU A 53 10.93 5.90 -0.06
C LEU A 53 10.16 4.88 0.77
N SER A 54 8.84 5.04 0.80
CA SER A 54 7.94 4.00 1.28
C SER A 54 7.17 3.37 0.12
N ARG A 55 6.80 2.11 0.31
CA ARG A 55 5.85 1.40 -0.54
C ARG A 55 4.87 0.67 0.37
N ILE A 56 3.64 0.61 -0.06
CA ILE A 56 2.59 -0.07 0.68
C ILE A 56 2.28 -1.38 -0.02
N LEU A 57 2.22 -2.46 0.76
CA LEU A 57 1.72 -3.75 0.32
C LEU A 57 0.36 -4.00 0.97
N ILE A 58 -0.62 -4.40 0.18
CA ILE A 58 -1.96 -4.73 0.67
C ILE A 58 -2.35 -6.09 0.10
N LYS A 59 -2.84 -6.95 0.97
CA LYS A 59 -3.34 -8.26 0.59
C LYS A 59 -4.85 -8.34 0.78
N PHE A 60 -5.55 -8.82 -0.22
CA PHE A 60 -6.98 -9.11 -0.17
C PHE A 60 -7.24 -10.61 -0.15
N PRO A 61 -8.39 -11.07 0.38
CA PRO A 61 -8.72 -12.49 0.48
C PRO A 61 -9.08 -13.08 -0.88
N ALA A 62 -8.09 -13.43 -1.68
CA ALA A 62 -8.26 -13.96 -3.04
C ALA A 62 -9.07 -15.26 -3.05
N SER A 63 -8.96 -16.10 -2.02
CA SER A 63 -9.77 -17.32 -1.89
C SER A 63 -11.26 -17.02 -1.78
N SER A 64 -11.64 -15.97 -1.04
CA SER A 64 -13.04 -15.55 -0.93
C SER A 64 -13.59 -15.05 -2.26
N ILE A 65 -12.78 -14.30 -3.00
CA ILE A 65 -13.14 -13.82 -4.34
C ILE A 65 -13.34 -14.99 -5.29
N SER A 66 -12.45 -15.96 -5.26
CA SER A 66 -12.55 -17.18 -6.06
C SER A 66 -13.80 -18.00 -5.73
N THR A 67 -14.11 -18.16 -4.45
CA THR A 67 -15.31 -18.85 -3.98
C THR A 67 -16.58 -18.13 -4.43
N ASP A 68 -16.63 -16.80 -4.30
CA ASP A 68 -17.78 -16.01 -4.76
C ASP A 68 -17.98 -16.15 -6.28
N ARG A 69 -16.92 -16.24 -7.04
CA ARG A 69 -16.99 -16.47 -8.49
C ARG A 69 -17.53 -17.86 -8.80
N THR A 70 -17.06 -18.88 -8.12
CA THR A 70 -17.54 -20.25 -8.28
C THR A 70 -19.02 -20.39 -7.94
N ASN A 71 -19.47 -19.70 -6.89
CA ASN A 71 -20.86 -19.73 -6.43
C ASN A 71 -21.79 -18.81 -7.24
N GLY A 72 -21.25 -18.05 -8.20
CA GLY A 72 -22.06 -17.14 -9.01
C GLY A 72 -22.41 -15.81 -8.32
N ASN A 73 -21.82 -15.51 -7.16
CA ASN A 73 -22.05 -14.25 -6.45
C ASN A 73 -21.39 -13.07 -7.15
N ILE A 74 -20.36 -13.34 -7.94
CA ILE A 74 -19.76 -12.38 -8.87
C ILE A 74 -19.64 -13.00 -10.25
N PRO A 75 -19.71 -12.19 -11.34
CA PRO A 75 -19.61 -12.71 -12.70
C PRO A 75 -18.25 -13.34 -13.00
N ALA A 76 -18.22 -14.11 -14.08
CA ALA A 76 -16.98 -14.63 -14.63
C ALA A 76 -16.01 -13.53 -15.05
N SER A 77 -14.74 -13.91 -15.19
CA SER A 77 -13.68 -12.99 -15.64
C SER A 77 -14.08 -12.26 -16.93
N GLY A 78 -13.75 -10.98 -16.99
CA GLY A 78 -14.10 -10.11 -18.11
C GLY A 78 -15.38 -9.28 -17.90
N ASN A 79 -16.23 -9.67 -16.98
CA ASN A 79 -17.47 -8.96 -16.67
C ASN A 79 -17.46 -8.29 -15.29
N VAL A 80 -16.28 -8.13 -14.71
CA VAL A 80 -16.08 -7.55 -13.38
C VAL A 80 -15.06 -6.44 -13.47
N SER A 81 -15.36 -5.32 -12.83
CA SER A 81 -14.40 -4.23 -12.60
C SER A 81 -13.99 -4.19 -11.15
N PHE A 82 -12.70 -4.09 -10.89
CA PHE A 82 -12.14 -4.01 -9.55
C PHE A 82 -11.70 -2.60 -9.25
N TYR A 83 -12.06 -2.11 -8.07
CA TYR A 83 -11.70 -0.78 -7.59
C TYR A 83 -11.07 -0.88 -6.22
N LEU A 84 -9.93 -0.25 -6.04
CA LEU A 84 -9.31 -0.07 -4.72
C LEU A 84 -9.87 1.20 -4.10
N LYS A 85 -10.50 1.06 -2.94
CA LYS A 85 -11.00 2.20 -2.16
C LYS A 85 -10.09 2.45 -0.97
N MET A 86 -9.53 3.64 -0.92
CA MET A 86 -8.70 4.13 0.19
C MET A 86 -9.20 5.49 0.63
N TYR A 87 -8.82 5.91 1.83
CA TYR A 87 -9.10 7.24 2.34
C TYR A 87 -7.87 7.76 3.10
N ASN A 88 -7.73 9.08 3.14
CA ASN A 88 -6.70 9.71 3.95
C ASN A 88 -7.07 9.64 5.44
N ALA A 89 -6.15 9.13 6.24
CA ALA A 89 -6.25 9.26 7.68
C ALA A 89 -6.00 10.72 8.09
N GLU A 90 -6.64 11.17 9.14
CA GLU A 90 -6.41 12.50 9.68
C GLU A 90 -4.98 12.62 10.20
N HIS A 91 -4.28 13.67 9.83
CA HIS A 91 -2.91 13.94 10.27
C HIS A 91 -2.61 15.43 10.25
N SER A 92 -1.58 15.83 11.00
CA SER A 92 -1.10 17.22 11.07
C SER A 92 0.14 17.49 10.18
N LYS A 93 0.54 16.54 9.36
CA LYS A 93 1.74 16.65 8.52
C LYS A 93 1.45 17.39 7.23
N THR A 94 2.46 18.09 6.72
CA THR A 94 2.41 18.74 5.42
C THR A 94 2.35 17.70 4.30
N VAL A 95 1.47 17.91 3.36
CA VAL A 95 1.37 17.10 2.14
C VAL A 95 1.71 17.94 0.92
N PRO A 96 2.31 17.37 -0.14
CA PRO A 96 2.47 18.07 -1.40
C PRO A 96 1.10 18.38 -2.02
N ARG A 97 1.03 19.44 -2.82
CA ARG A 97 -0.21 19.83 -3.50
C ARG A 97 -0.63 18.78 -4.52
N ASP A 98 0.34 18.32 -5.29
CA ASP A 98 0.12 17.37 -6.37
C ASP A 98 1.11 16.22 -6.23
N TYR A 99 0.61 15.01 -6.26
CA TYR A 99 1.43 13.81 -6.33
C TYR A 99 0.66 12.70 -7.04
N THR A 100 1.39 11.75 -7.60
CA THR A 100 0.82 10.58 -8.25
C THR A 100 1.05 9.35 -7.39
N LEU A 101 -0.03 8.66 -7.05
CA LEU A 101 0.04 7.37 -6.40
C LEU A 101 -0.22 6.27 -7.43
N THR A 102 0.78 5.42 -7.66
CA THR A 102 0.66 4.32 -8.61
C THR A 102 0.30 3.04 -7.86
N VAL A 103 -0.73 2.36 -8.32
CA VAL A 103 -1.19 1.08 -7.78
C VAL A 103 -0.97 -0.01 -8.80
N LEU A 104 -0.29 -1.08 -8.40
CA LEU A 104 0.05 -2.20 -9.27
C LEU A 104 -0.38 -3.51 -8.61
N ALA A 105 -0.87 -4.44 -9.42
CA ALA A 105 -1.10 -5.80 -8.95
C ALA A 105 0.24 -6.54 -8.83
N ILE A 106 0.38 -7.35 -7.80
CA ILE A 106 1.52 -8.24 -7.59
C ILE A 106 1.01 -9.67 -7.74
N SER A 107 1.66 -10.41 -8.61
CA SER A 107 1.38 -11.84 -8.81
C SER A 107 2.20 -12.70 -7.87
#